data_2992294fa1bb82c736fc1ad1a1814032
#
_entry.id   2992294fa1bb82c736fc1ad1a1814032
#
_cell.length_a   1.000
_cell.length_b   1.000
_cell.length_c   1.000
_cell.angle_alpha   90.00
_cell.angle_beta   90.00
_cell.angle_gamma   90.00
#
_symmetry.space_group_name_H-M   'P 1'
#
loop_
_entity.id
_entity.type
_entity.pdbx_description
1 polymer ?
#
loop_
_entity_poly.entity_id
_entity_poly.type
_entity_poly.pdbx_seq_one_letter_code
_entity_poly.pdbx_strand_id
1 'polypeptide(L)'
;EEQEAYTYDVDKAKELMKEAGYEDGFKLTLWGDNTTQEIKGMTFISQQLAQIGIEVDVQPMEPATVSDKIYVDKEDAEINMWYVNWSASDFTMDGSLRSLLYSTMCPPTSANTAYFNDADFDKDMDEGLATANEEEQAKYYGDAQKIAWEACPWLFLGNDQIIYSTKSYLSGVYVSPDGAFNFANATLAQ
;
A
#
# COMPACT_ATOMS: atom_id res chain seq x y z
N GLU A 1 -1.67 17.40 -7.64
CA GLU A 1 -0.39 17.98 -7.18
C GLU A 1 0.52 16.84 -6.73
N GLU A 2 1.82 16.95 -7.04
CA GLU A 2 2.80 15.99 -6.53
C GLU A 2 3.03 16.26 -5.03
N GLN A 3 3.00 15.22 -4.22
CA GLN A 3 3.33 15.32 -2.80
C GLN A 3 4.85 15.49 -2.64
N GLU A 4 5.28 16.23 -1.63
CA GLU A 4 6.71 16.34 -1.31
C GLU A 4 7.23 14.97 -0.88
N ALA A 5 8.25 14.47 -1.58
CA ALA A 5 8.81 13.16 -1.30
C ALA A 5 9.60 13.16 0.01
N TYR A 6 9.40 12.12 0.83
CA TYR A 6 10.29 11.87 1.96
C TYR A 6 11.69 11.53 1.46
N THR A 7 12.69 12.23 1.95
CA THR A 7 14.09 11.95 1.63
C THR A 7 14.66 10.91 2.59
N TYR A 8 15.57 10.07 2.07
CA TYR A 8 16.29 9.13 2.93
C TYR A 8 17.29 9.90 3.81
N ASP A 9 17.00 9.99 5.11
CA ASP A 9 17.80 10.71 6.08
C ASP A 9 17.78 9.98 7.44
N VAL A 10 18.82 9.18 7.68
CA VAL A 10 18.94 8.37 8.90
C VAL A 10 19.16 9.25 10.15
N ASP A 11 19.85 10.37 10.03
CA ASP A 11 20.12 11.25 11.16
C ASP A 11 18.82 11.95 11.58
N LYS A 12 18.05 12.44 10.61
CA LYS A 12 16.70 12.99 10.87
C LYS A 12 15.76 11.96 11.47
N ALA A 13 15.78 10.73 10.97
CA ALA A 13 14.95 9.64 11.51
C ALA A 13 15.32 9.35 12.99
N LYS A 14 16.61 9.36 13.35
CA LYS A 14 17.05 9.21 14.76
C LYS A 14 16.61 10.37 15.65
N GLU A 15 16.65 11.60 15.13
CA GLU A 15 16.11 12.76 15.86
C GLU A 15 14.61 12.57 16.15
N LEU A 16 13.82 12.19 15.15
CA LEU A 16 12.39 11.93 15.30
C LEU A 16 12.10 10.77 16.26
N MET A 17 12.89 9.70 16.22
CA MET A 17 12.79 8.60 17.20
C MET A 17 13.00 9.11 18.63
N LYS A 18 14.00 9.97 18.82
CA LYS A 18 14.28 10.58 20.13
C LYS A 18 13.16 11.53 20.57
N GLU A 19 12.66 12.39 19.68
CA GLU A 19 11.52 13.28 19.94
C GLU A 19 10.28 12.50 20.37
N ALA A 20 10.06 11.33 19.74
CA ALA A 20 8.96 10.42 20.05
C ALA A 20 9.18 9.60 21.34
N GLY A 21 10.35 9.69 21.98
CA GLY A 21 10.68 8.94 23.20
C GLY A 21 11.15 7.50 22.96
N TYR A 22 11.58 7.17 21.75
CA TYR A 22 12.05 5.85 21.35
C TYR A 22 13.53 5.83 20.97
N GLU A 23 14.36 6.65 21.62
CA GLU A 23 15.81 6.72 21.30
C GLU A 23 16.57 5.39 21.53
N ASP A 24 16.06 4.54 22.41
CA ASP A 24 16.60 3.18 22.66
C ASP A 24 16.10 2.15 21.63
N GLY A 25 15.24 2.55 20.70
CA GLY A 25 14.61 1.68 19.73
C GLY A 25 13.50 0.81 20.34
N PHE A 26 12.96 -0.09 19.50
CA PHE A 26 11.94 -1.06 19.90
C PHE A 26 11.92 -2.26 18.93
N LYS A 27 11.10 -3.26 19.26
CA LYS A 27 10.90 -4.43 18.42
C LYS A 27 9.51 -4.44 17.81
N LEU A 28 9.43 -4.89 16.55
CA LEU A 28 8.16 -5.13 15.87
C LEU A 28 8.26 -6.34 14.95
N THR A 29 7.11 -6.82 14.48
CA THR A 29 7.00 -7.86 13.47
C THR A 29 6.63 -7.24 12.12
N LEU A 30 7.18 -7.80 11.04
CA LEU A 30 6.81 -7.50 9.66
C LEU A 30 6.34 -8.78 8.98
N TRP A 31 5.05 -8.85 8.67
CA TRP A 31 4.43 -9.97 7.97
C TRP A 31 4.40 -9.72 6.46
N GLY A 32 4.32 -10.78 5.69
CA GLY A 32 4.15 -10.74 4.25
C GLY A 32 4.11 -12.15 3.66
N ASP A 33 3.87 -12.23 2.37
CA ASP A 33 3.82 -13.50 1.66
C ASP A 33 5.22 -14.10 1.53
N ASN A 34 5.28 -15.43 1.50
CA ASN A 34 6.54 -16.18 1.38
C ASN A 34 7.12 -16.21 -0.05
N THR A 35 6.79 -15.21 -0.87
CA THR A 35 7.39 -15.05 -2.19
C THR A 35 8.83 -14.52 -2.08
N THR A 36 9.66 -14.89 -3.05
CA THR A 36 11.06 -14.42 -3.08
C THR A 36 11.17 -12.90 -3.14
N GLN A 37 10.23 -12.23 -3.82
CA GLN A 37 10.22 -10.78 -3.96
C GLN A 37 9.88 -10.10 -2.63
N GLU A 38 8.83 -10.54 -1.95
CA GLU A 38 8.43 -9.96 -0.68
C GLU A 38 9.43 -10.21 0.44
N ILE A 39 9.99 -11.43 0.52
CA ILE A 39 11.07 -11.73 1.48
C ILE A 39 12.26 -10.78 1.30
N LYS A 40 12.65 -10.48 0.04
CA LYS A 40 13.72 -9.50 -0.22
C LYS A 40 13.32 -8.09 0.20
N GLY A 41 12.09 -7.67 -0.09
CA GLY A 41 11.56 -6.37 0.31
C GLY A 41 11.52 -6.20 1.83
N MET A 42 10.94 -7.16 2.53
CA MET A 42 10.87 -7.17 3.99
C MET A 42 12.27 -7.20 4.64
N THR A 43 13.20 -7.99 4.09
CA THR A 43 14.59 -8.02 4.56
C THR A 43 15.28 -6.68 4.38
N PHE A 44 15.07 -6.01 3.26
CA PHE A 44 15.60 -4.67 3.03
C PHE A 44 15.04 -3.66 4.02
N ILE A 45 13.72 -3.65 4.24
CA ILE A 45 13.05 -2.79 5.23
C ILE A 45 13.63 -3.02 6.63
N SER A 46 13.77 -4.27 7.05
CA SER A 46 14.37 -4.64 8.34
C SER A 46 15.78 -4.07 8.51
N GLN A 47 16.62 -4.15 7.46
CA GLN A 47 17.97 -3.60 7.48
C GLN A 47 17.98 -2.06 7.57
N GLN A 48 17.04 -1.38 6.92
CA GLN A 48 16.93 0.07 7.01
C GLN A 48 16.47 0.52 8.41
N LEU A 49 15.46 -0.11 8.96
CA LEU A 49 14.92 0.20 10.28
C LEU A 49 15.92 -0.09 11.41
N ALA A 50 16.78 -1.09 11.25
CA ALA A 50 17.85 -1.39 12.19
C ALA A 50 18.84 -0.22 12.37
N GLN A 51 19.01 0.66 11.37
CA GLN A 51 19.89 1.81 11.47
C GLN A 51 19.41 2.88 12.47
N ILE A 52 18.11 2.86 12.79
CA ILE A 52 17.46 3.76 13.75
C ILE A 52 17.05 3.05 15.04
N GLY A 53 17.55 1.84 15.27
CA GLY A 53 17.33 1.09 16.51
C GLY A 53 16.06 0.22 16.51
N ILE A 54 15.33 0.11 15.40
CA ILE A 54 14.14 -0.73 15.32
C ILE A 54 14.55 -2.15 14.90
N GLU A 55 14.32 -3.12 15.78
CA GLU A 55 14.53 -4.56 15.50
C GLU A 55 13.27 -5.15 14.88
N VAL A 56 13.35 -5.59 13.63
CA VAL A 56 12.23 -6.14 12.88
C VAL A 56 12.34 -7.65 12.78
N ASP A 57 11.36 -8.37 13.34
CA ASP A 57 11.18 -9.82 13.13
C ASP A 57 10.39 -10.04 11.83
N VAL A 58 11.09 -10.48 10.79
CA VAL A 58 10.50 -10.73 9.46
C VAL A 58 9.86 -12.13 9.44
N GLN A 59 8.56 -12.18 9.25
CA GLN A 59 7.76 -13.41 9.26
C GLN A 59 7.05 -13.63 7.93
N PRO A 60 7.71 -14.26 6.93
CA PRO A 60 7.06 -14.65 5.68
C PRO A 60 6.14 -15.85 5.93
N MET A 61 4.91 -15.78 5.42
CA MET A 61 3.88 -16.81 5.60
C MET A 61 3.20 -17.12 4.27
N GLU A 62 2.46 -18.22 4.22
CA GLU A 62 1.55 -18.50 3.11
C GLU A 62 0.47 -17.41 3.03
N PRO A 63 0.06 -16.96 1.82
CA PRO A 63 -0.89 -15.85 1.65
C PRO A 63 -2.20 -16.01 2.42
N ALA A 64 -2.75 -17.23 2.48
CA ALA A 64 -3.95 -17.51 3.25
C ALA A 64 -3.73 -17.26 4.77
N THR A 65 -2.57 -17.61 5.28
CA THR A 65 -2.21 -17.40 6.69
C THR A 65 -2.05 -15.91 7.01
N VAL A 66 -1.45 -15.14 6.10
CA VAL A 66 -1.37 -13.67 6.25
C VAL A 66 -2.79 -13.10 6.30
N SER A 67 -3.64 -13.48 5.32
CA SER A 67 -5.04 -13.05 5.26
C SER A 67 -5.81 -13.32 6.54
N ASP A 68 -5.72 -14.53 7.06
CA ASP A 68 -6.41 -14.94 8.30
C ASP A 68 -5.97 -14.11 9.52
N LYS A 69 -4.75 -13.61 9.51
CA LYS A 69 -4.19 -12.82 10.61
C LYS A 69 -4.49 -11.32 10.53
N ILE A 70 -4.63 -10.77 9.31
CA ILE A 70 -4.84 -9.33 9.11
C ILE A 70 -6.31 -8.93 9.02
N TYR A 71 -7.19 -9.84 8.57
CA TYR A 71 -8.63 -9.57 8.45
C TYR A 71 -9.41 -10.00 9.70
N VAL A 72 -8.97 -9.50 10.85
CA VAL A 72 -9.58 -9.74 12.16
C VAL A 72 -10.15 -8.44 12.75
N ASP A 73 -10.97 -8.52 13.79
CA ASP A 73 -11.41 -7.33 14.52
C ASP A 73 -10.21 -6.61 15.15
N LYS A 74 -10.32 -5.30 15.31
CA LYS A 74 -9.22 -4.44 15.83
C LYS A 74 -8.68 -4.91 17.19
N GLU A 75 -9.55 -5.43 18.04
CA GLU A 75 -9.20 -5.92 19.39
C GLU A 75 -8.37 -7.19 19.34
N ASP A 76 -8.49 -7.97 18.25
CA ASP A 76 -7.76 -9.23 18.01
C ASP A 76 -6.53 -9.03 17.10
N ALA A 77 -6.31 -7.81 16.60
CA ALA A 77 -5.22 -7.51 15.67
C ALA A 77 -3.87 -7.50 16.39
N GLU A 78 -3.00 -8.43 16.01
CA GLU A 78 -1.61 -8.52 16.48
C GLU A 78 -0.60 -7.87 15.53
N ILE A 79 -1.11 -7.29 14.43
CA ILE A 79 -0.27 -6.74 13.36
C ILE A 79 0.47 -5.49 13.83
N ASN A 80 1.79 -5.43 13.52
CA ASN A 80 2.56 -4.19 13.61
C ASN A 80 2.75 -3.60 12.21
N MET A 81 3.30 -4.39 11.28
CA MET A 81 3.49 -4.05 9.88
C MET A 81 3.26 -5.27 9.00
N TRP A 82 2.82 -5.06 7.76
CA TRP A 82 2.80 -6.10 6.75
C TRP A 82 3.14 -5.54 5.37
N TYR A 83 3.79 -6.37 4.57
CA TYR A 83 4.16 -6.04 3.20
C TYR A 83 3.04 -6.47 2.26
N VAL A 84 2.59 -5.56 1.39
CA VAL A 84 1.46 -5.82 0.50
C VAL A 84 1.61 -5.08 -0.82
N ASN A 85 1.09 -5.69 -1.88
CA ASN A 85 0.80 -5.03 -3.15
C ASN A 85 -0.70 -4.80 -3.26
N TRP A 86 -1.10 -3.62 -3.71
CA TRP A 86 -2.49 -3.29 -3.94
C TRP A 86 -2.71 -2.72 -5.33
N SER A 87 -3.78 -3.15 -5.98
CA SER A 87 -4.24 -2.60 -7.25
C SER A 87 -5.77 -2.56 -7.25
N ALA A 88 -6.36 -1.38 -7.49
CA ALA A 88 -7.80 -1.26 -7.64
C ALA A 88 -8.24 -1.85 -8.98
N SER A 89 -9.24 -2.71 -8.95
CA SER A 89 -9.77 -3.38 -10.14
C SER A 89 -10.57 -2.46 -11.08
N ASP A 90 -11.08 -1.36 -10.55
CA ASP A 90 -11.86 -0.36 -11.28
C ASP A 90 -11.03 0.83 -11.80
N PHE A 91 -9.74 0.87 -11.46
CA PHE A 91 -8.79 1.93 -11.82
C PHE A 91 -9.23 3.35 -11.44
N THR A 92 -10.13 3.48 -10.45
CA THR A 92 -10.56 4.76 -9.92
C THR A 92 -9.77 5.16 -8.68
N MET A 93 -9.72 6.47 -8.40
CA MET A 93 -9.13 6.97 -7.16
C MET A 93 -9.92 6.51 -5.94
N ASP A 94 -11.26 6.50 -6.05
CA ASP A 94 -12.13 6.03 -4.98
C ASP A 94 -11.87 4.55 -4.65
N GLY A 95 -11.88 3.68 -5.64
CA GLY A 95 -11.60 2.25 -5.46
C GLY A 95 -10.20 1.98 -4.91
N SER A 96 -9.22 2.86 -5.24
CA SER A 96 -7.86 2.74 -4.73
C SER A 96 -7.73 3.12 -3.26
N LEU A 97 -8.40 4.18 -2.83
CA LEU A 97 -8.19 4.77 -1.50
C LEU A 97 -9.25 4.35 -0.47
N ARG A 98 -10.52 4.28 -0.88
CA ARG A 98 -11.63 4.03 0.05
C ARG A 98 -11.49 2.70 0.79
N SER A 99 -11.27 1.62 0.08
CA SER A 99 -11.16 0.28 0.69
C SER A 99 -9.99 0.13 1.64
N LEU A 100 -8.93 0.93 1.46
CA LEU A 100 -7.69 0.85 2.23
C LEU A 100 -7.63 1.83 3.40
N LEU A 101 -8.32 2.98 3.32
CA LEU A 101 -8.08 4.10 4.24
C LEU A 101 -9.35 4.74 4.81
N TYR A 102 -10.55 4.49 4.22
CA TYR A 102 -11.77 5.06 4.75
C TYR A 102 -12.11 4.44 6.13
N SER A 103 -12.51 5.26 7.09
CA SER A 103 -12.60 4.89 8.51
C SER A 103 -13.50 3.70 8.82
N THR A 104 -14.56 3.49 8.04
CA THR A 104 -15.49 2.36 8.22
C THR A 104 -15.08 1.10 7.44
N MET A 105 -14.01 1.16 6.65
CA MET A 105 -13.52 0.05 5.84
C MET A 105 -12.43 -0.78 6.56
N CYS A 106 -12.52 -0.84 7.89
CA CYS A 106 -11.61 -1.67 8.68
C CYS A 106 -11.95 -3.16 8.59
N PRO A 107 -10.99 -4.06 8.85
CA PRO A 107 -11.24 -5.47 9.00
C PRO A 107 -12.33 -5.77 10.08
N PRO A 108 -13.04 -6.88 9.97
CA PRO A 108 -12.94 -7.90 8.90
C PRO A 108 -13.72 -7.51 7.63
N THR A 109 -14.39 -6.34 7.61
CA THR A 109 -15.29 -5.92 6.52
C THR A 109 -14.53 -5.55 5.25
N SER A 110 -13.38 -4.88 5.38
CA SER A 110 -12.57 -4.41 4.25
C SER A 110 -11.08 -4.34 4.61
N ALA A 111 -10.29 -3.59 3.84
CA ALA A 111 -8.84 -3.68 3.81
C ALA A 111 -8.09 -2.51 4.49
N ASN A 112 -8.79 -1.66 5.27
CA ASN A 112 -8.13 -0.63 6.09
C ASN A 112 -7.47 -1.28 7.33
N THR A 113 -6.44 -2.08 7.08
CA THR A 113 -5.68 -2.82 8.10
C THR A 113 -4.77 -1.92 8.95
N ALA A 114 -4.58 -0.68 8.54
CA ALA A 114 -3.93 0.34 9.35
C ALA A 114 -4.86 0.94 10.41
N TYR A 115 -6.16 0.62 10.36
CA TYR A 115 -7.21 1.21 11.18
C TYR A 115 -7.18 2.75 11.15
N PHE A 116 -6.80 3.29 9.99
CA PHE A 116 -6.75 4.72 9.74
C PHE A 116 -8.14 5.32 9.91
N ASN A 117 -8.21 6.46 10.58
CA ASN A 117 -9.46 7.15 10.87
C ASN A 117 -9.20 8.65 10.89
N ASP A 118 -9.63 9.32 9.84
CA ASP A 118 -9.53 10.77 9.69
C ASP A 118 -10.79 11.30 9.02
N ALA A 119 -11.48 12.23 9.72
CA ALA A 119 -12.78 12.73 9.29
C ALA A 119 -12.69 13.64 8.04
N ASP A 120 -11.58 14.35 7.86
CA ASP A 120 -11.38 15.20 6.69
C ASP A 120 -11.05 14.34 5.47
N PHE A 121 -10.28 13.26 5.64
CA PHE A 121 -10.08 12.27 4.61
C PHE A 121 -11.40 11.64 4.15
N ASP A 122 -12.21 11.15 5.09
CA ASP A 122 -13.50 10.54 4.78
C ASP A 122 -14.44 11.50 4.04
N LYS A 123 -14.48 12.74 4.48
CA LYS A 123 -15.26 13.79 3.84
C LYS A 123 -14.82 14.05 2.41
N ASP A 124 -13.52 14.22 2.18
CA ASP A 124 -12.99 14.47 0.84
C ASP A 124 -13.24 13.27 -0.10
N MET A 125 -13.16 12.04 0.42
CA MET A 125 -13.54 10.84 -0.33
C MET A 125 -15.03 10.86 -0.71
N ASP A 126 -15.92 11.27 0.18
CA ASP A 126 -17.35 11.33 -0.07
C ASP A 126 -17.73 12.46 -1.07
N GLU A 127 -17.16 13.64 -0.92
CA GLU A 127 -17.35 14.77 -1.85
C GLU A 127 -16.79 14.44 -3.24
N GLY A 128 -15.65 13.78 -3.33
CA GLY A 128 -15.06 13.31 -4.58
C GLY A 128 -15.94 12.29 -5.31
N LEU A 129 -16.59 11.40 -4.57
CA LEU A 129 -17.53 10.43 -5.15
C LEU A 129 -18.86 11.08 -5.56
N ALA A 130 -19.31 12.11 -4.84
CA ALA A 130 -20.61 12.76 -5.06
C ALA A 130 -20.63 13.69 -6.29
N THR A 131 -19.47 14.21 -6.73
CA THR A 131 -19.41 15.13 -7.87
C THR A 131 -19.15 14.41 -9.19
N ALA A 132 -19.79 14.89 -10.26
CA ALA A 132 -19.51 14.49 -11.63
C ALA A 132 -18.54 15.49 -12.35
N ASN A 133 -18.11 16.53 -11.66
CA ASN A 133 -17.15 17.49 -12.20
C ASN A 133 -15.73 16.97 -11.99
N GLU A 134 -15.00 16.72 -13.08
CA GLU A 134 -13.66 16.11 -13.03
C GLU A 134 -12.63 17.00 -12.28
N GLU A 135 -12.74 18.33 -12.36
CA GLU A 135 -11.83 19.25 -11.67
C GLU A 135 -12.08 19.22 -10.14
N GLU A 136 -13.35 19.21 -9.72
CA GLU A 136 -13.72 19.12 -8.33
C GLU A 136 -13.33 17.73 -7.77
N GLN A 137 -13.59 16.67 -8.52
CA GLN A 137 -13.22 15.30 -8.15
C GLN A 137 -11.69 15.18 -7.96
N ALA A 138 -10.90 15.71 -8.91
CA ALA A 138 -9.45 15.70 -8.81
C ALA A 138 -8.94 16.48 -7.58
N LYS A 139 -9.63 17.58 -7.22
CA LYS A 139 -9.29 18.35 -6.03
C LYS A 139 -9.55 17.55 -4.76
N TYR A 140 -10.76 16.99 -4.58
CA TYR A 140 -11.10 16.25 -3.36
C TYR A 140 -10.22 15.01 -3.16
N TYR A 141 -10.00 14.19 -4.20
CA TYR A 141 -9.10 13.06 -4.08
C TYR A 141 -7.62 13.47 -3.91
N GLY A 142 -7.23 14.64 -4.43
CA GLY A 142 -5.92 15.23 -4.18
C GLY A 142 -5.72 15.63 -2.72
N ASP A 143 -6.74 16.26 -2.12
CA ASP A 143 -6.74 16.63 -0.71
C ASP A 143 -6.73 15.38 0.19
N ALA A 144 -7.55 14.37 -0.10
CA ALA A 144 -7.53 13.08 0.60
C ALA A 144 -6.16 12.37 0.51
N GLN A 145 -5.53 12.35 -0.67
CA GLN A 145 -4.17 11.80 -0.82
C GLN A 145 -3.15 12.53 0.04
N LYS A 146 -3.26 13.84 0.15
CA LYS A 146 -2.36 14.65 0.97
C LYS A 146 -2.49 14.28 2.44
N ILE A 147 -3.73 14.18 2.95
CA ILE A 147 -4.00 13.75 4.32
C ILE A 147 -3.39 12.38 4.59
N ALA A 148 -3.61 11.40 3.69
CA ALA A 148 -3.05 10.07 3.82
C ALA A 148 -1.50 10.06 3.76
N TRP A 149 -0.91 10.90 2.92
CA TRP A 149 0.54 11.03 2.82
C TRP A 149 1.16 11.60 4.10
N GLU A 150 0.59 12.66 4.65
CA GLU A 150 1.08 13.31 5.87
C GLU A 150 0.86 12.45 7.13
N ALA A 151 -0.25 11.72 7.22
CA ALA A 151 -0.54 10.82 8.33
C ALA A 151 0.24 9.50 8.26
N CYS A 152 0.72 9.12 7.07
CA CYS A 152 1.55 7.94 6.81
C CYS A 152 0.99 6.61 7.40
N PRO A 153 -0.29 6.26 7.18
CA PRO A 153 -0.82 4.96 7.59
C PRO A 153 -0.17 3.81 6.82
N TRP A 154 0.42 4.10 5.68
CA TRP A 154 1.18 3.21 4.81
C TRP A 154 2.53 3.82 4.48
N LEU A 155 3.55 2.98 4.42
CA LEU A 155 4.83 3.31 3.80
C LEU A 155 4.74 2.98 2.30
N PHE A 156 4.52 3.99 1.46
CA PHE A 156 4.39 3.82 0.02
C PHE A 156 5.76 3.59 -0.62
N LEU A 157 6.01 2.35 -1.09
CA LEU A 157 7.31 1.95 -1.62
C LEU A 157 7.49 2.28 -3.10
N GLY A 158 6.45 2.09 -3.91
CA GLY A 158 6.50 2.33 -5.35
C GLY A 158 5.45 1.53 -6.12
N ASN A 159 5.55 1.58 -7.44
CA ASN A 159 4.70 0.80 -8.34
C ASN A 159 5.52 -0.27 -9.05
N ASP A 160 5.01 -1.50 -9.06
CA ASP A 160 5.63 -2.60 -9.78
C ASP A 160 5.53 -2.41 -11.29
N GLN A 161 6.58 -2.83 -12.00
CA GLN A 161 6.55 -2.95 -13.45
C GLN A 161 6.18 -4.37 -13.85
N ILE A 162 5.11 -4.50 -14.63
CA ILE A 162 4.72 -5.79 -15.19
C ILE A 162 5.55 -6.05 -16.45
N ILE A 163 6.41 -7.09 -16.39
CA ILE A 163 7.24 -7.51 -17.51
C ILE A 163 6.69 -8.81 -18.06
N TYR A 164 6.32 -8.81 -19.33
CA TYR A 164 5.85 -10.01 -20.02
C TYR A 164 6.56 -10.18 -21.37
N SER A 165 6.59 -11.39 -21.85
CA SER A 165 7.14 -11.71 -23.17
C SER A 165 6.20 -12.60 -23.96
N THR A 166 6.15 -12.38 -25.26
CA THR A 166 5.37 -13.20 -26.20
C THR A 166 6.25 -13.80 -27.28
N LYS A 167 5.78 -14.84 -27.91
CA LYS A 167 6.43 -15.35 -29.14
C LYS A 167 6.28 -14.31 -30.24
N SER A 168 7.27 -14.21 -31.13
CA SER A 168 7.30 -13.24 -32.23
C SER A 168 6.11 -13.36 -33.21
N TYR A 169 5.50 -14.52 -33.28
CA TYR A 169 4.32 -14.78 -34.11
C TYR A 169 2.99 -14.43 -33.40
N LEU A 170 3.00 -14.02 -32.13
CA LEU A 170 1.83 -13.59 -31.39
C LEU A 170 1.84 -12.07 -31.25
N SER A 171 0.76 -11.44 -31.71
CA SER A 171 0.56 -9.99 -31.59
C SER A 171 -0.82 -9.66 -31.04
N GLY A 172 -1.04 -8.38 -30.64
CA GLY A 172 -2.33 -7.92 -30.13
C GLY A 172 -2.67 -8.35 -28.69
N VAL A 173 -1.71 -8.91 -27.97
CA VAL A 173 -1.82 -9.17 -26.52
C VAL A 173 -1.29 -7.98 -25.75
N TYR A 174 -2.00 -7.56 -24.73
CA TYR A 174 -1.51 -6.57 -23.77
C TYR A 174 -1.87 -6.98 -22.33
N VAL A 175 -1.14 -6.41 -21.38
CA VAL A 175 -1.40 -6.61 -19.95
C VAL A 175 -1.94 -5.30 -19.39
N SER A 176 -3.09 -5.36 -18.74
CA SER A 176 -3.68 -4.21 -18.07
C SER A 176 -2.93 -3.88 -16.75
N PRO A 177 -3.11 -2.67 -16.19
CA PRO A 177 -2.41 -2.27 -14.97
C PRO A 177 -2.63 -3.16 -13.74
N ASP A 178 -3.73 -3.91 -13.70
CA ASP A 178 -4.04 -4.91 -12.67
C ASP A 178 -3.36 -6.28 -12.89
N GLY A 179 -2.54 -6.41 -13.94
CA GLY A 179 -1.85 -7.65 -14.29
C GLY A 179 -2.66 -8.63 -15.14
N ALA A 180 -3.90 -8.30 -15.50
CA ALA A 180 -4.72 -9.18 -16.34
C ALA A 180 -4.28 -9.16 -17.81
N PHE A 181 -4.14 -10.36 -18.41
CA PHE A 181 -3.83 -10.49 -19.83
C PHE A 181 -5.08 -10.31 -20.69
N ASN A 182 -5.01 -9.39 -21.65
CA ASN A 182 -6.06 -9.18 -22.62
C ASN A 182 -5.70 -9.77 -23.98
N PHE A 183 -6.53 -10.70 -24.46
CA PHE A 183 -6.37 -11.43 -25.74
C PHE A 183 -7.41 -11.03 -26.78
N ALA A 184 -8.26 -10.02 -26.55
CA ALA A 184 -9.37 -9.67 -27.44
C ALA A 184 -8.92 -9.40 -28.89
N ASN A 185 -7.70 -8.87 -29.06
CA ASN A 185 -7.13 -8.55 -30.37
C ASN A 185 -5.94 -9.45 -30.73
N ALA A 186 -5.80 -10.60 -30.04
CA ALA A 186 -4.68 -11.49 -30.26
C ALA A 186 -4.74 -12.11 -31.66
N THR A 187 -3.61 -12.11 -32.37
CA THR A 187 -3.45 -12.72 -33.68
C THR A 187 -2.17 -13.56 -33.73
N LEU A 188 -2.25 -14.67 -34.45
CA LEU A 188 -1.11 -15.54 -34.73
C LEU A 188 -0.67 -15.33 -36.19
N ALA A 189 0.58 -14.94 -36.40
CA ALA A 189 1.18 -14.99 -37.72
C ALA A 189 1.51 -16.45 -38.07
N GLN A 190 1.16 -16.86 -39.30
CA GLN A 190 1.52 -18.18 -39.85
C GLN A 190 2.95 -18.20 -40.33
#